data_41f0cbe5f18fed34a5be001a4c5c0d70
#
_entry.id   41f0cbe5f18fed34a5be001a4c5c0d70
#
_cell.length_a   1.000
_cell.length_b   1.000
_cell.length_c   1.000
_cell.angle_alpha   90.00
_cell.angle_beta   90.00
_cell.angle_gamma   90.00
#
_symmetry.space_group_name_H-M   'P 1'
#
loop_
_entity.id
_entity.type
_entity.pdbx_description
1 polymer ?
#
loop_
_entity_poly.entity_id
_entity_poly.type
_entity_poly.pdbx_seq_one_letter_code
_entity_poly.pdbx_strand_id
1 'polypeptide(L)'
;MTDAALGAVPIVGLEELESPARRALRRLLQRRGAVVGLVVIATFIVLAVFAPVIAPYDPIATSWTLVRKPPSAQHWFGTDDLGRDILVRVIYGARASLMAGAISVGIALGIGVPFGLLSGYRGGFIDALISRITDAMLACPFLILAIALAAFLGPSLGNAMIAIGISTTPIFVRLTRGQVLGVKVEDYVEAARAMGNPRWRIALFHILPNIMPALLVQATLSIAAAIIAEAALSFLGLGQQPPAPSWGSMLNAAQRFLTNAPWMALWPGLAIFLVVLSFNLVGDGLRDALDPRER
;
A
#
# COMPACT_ATOMS: atom_id res chain seq x y z
N MET A 1 -46.01 -19.13 -53.42
CA MET A 1 -45.01 -20.05 -52.82
C MET A 1 -43.73 -19.28 -52.74
N THR A 2 -43.42 -18.70 -51.62
CA THR A 2 -42.16 -18.06 -51.28
C THR A 2 -41.89 -18.40 -49.84
N ASP A 3 -41.06 -19.45 -49.65
CA ASP A 3 -40.52 -19.81 -48.34
C ASP A 3 -39.59 -18.70 -47.85
N ALA A 4 -40.02 -17.94 -46.87
CA ALA A 4 -39.18 -17.04 -46.12
C ALA A 4 -38.32 -17.88 -45.17
N ALA A 5 -37.05 -18.12 -45.53
CA ALA A 5 -36.03 -18.69 -44.66
C ALA A 5 -35.88 -17.82 -43.44
N LEU A 6 -36.44 -18.25 -42.32
CA LEU A 6 -36.11 -17.73 -40.98
C LEU A 6 -34.62 -17.99 -40.72
N GLY A 7 -33.79 -16.98 -40.97
CA GLY A 7 -32.37 -17.02 -40.63
C GLY A 7 -32.22 -17.33 -39.13
N ALA A 8 -31.61 -18.49 -38.85
CA ALA A 8 -31.21 -18.85 -37.47
C ALA A 8 -30.31 -17.73 -36.92
N VAL A 9 -30.81 -16.99 -35.96
CA VAL A 9 -29.99 -16.08 -35.16
C VAL A 9 -28.89 -16.95 -34.52
N PRO A 10 -27.60 -16.69 -34.78
CA PRO A 10 -26.56 -17.46 -34.13
C PRO A 10 -26.74 -17.29 -32.63
N ILE A 11 -26.99 -18.39 -31.94
CA ILE A 11 -26.92 -18.43 -30.47
C ILE A 11 -25.46 -18.10 -30.16
N VAL A 12 -25.23 -16.81 -29.85
CA VAL A 12 -23.95 -16.38 -29.26
C VAL A 12 -23.76 -17.27 -28.05
N GLY A 13 -22.75 -18.16 -28.13
CA GLY A 13 -22.45 -19.12 -27.09
C GLY A 13 -22.47 -18.39 -25.75
N LEU A 14 -23.11 -18.98 -24.76
CA LEU A 14 -22.99 -18.57 -23.36
C LEU A 14 -21.54 -18.84 -22.95
N GLU A 15 -20.61 -17.98 -23.40
CA GLU A 15 -19.32 -17.86 -22.74
C GLU A 15 -19.68 -17.59 -21.29
N GLU A 16 -19.32 -18.52 -20.42
CA GLU A 16 -19.46 -18.38 -18.97
C GLU A 16 -19.03 -16.97 -18.64
N LEU A 17 -19.96 -16.15 -18.16
CA LEU A 17 -19.71 -14.77 -17.80
C LEU A 17 -18.74 -14.78 -16.62
N GLU A 18 -17.43 -14.86 -16.92
CA GLU A 18 -16.38 -14.78 -15.89
C GLU A 18 -16.65 -13.55 -15.04
N SER A 19 -16.68 -13.74 -13.71
CA SER A 19 -16.88 -12.61 -12.81
C SER A 19 -15.84 -11.52 -13.07
N PRO A 20 -16.18 -10.23 -12.98
CA PRO A 20 -15.25 -9.13 -13.22
C PRO A 20 -13.93 -9.26 -12.46
N ALA A 21 -13.99 -9.76 -11.21
CA ALA A 21 -12.83 -10.00 -10.37
C ALA A 21 -11.90 -11.09 -10.94
N ARG A 22 -12.47 -12.20 -11.46
CA ARG A 22 -11.69 -13.30 -12.05
C ARG A 22 -11.00 -12.86 -13.34
N ARG A 23 -11.70 -12.05 -14.14
CA ARG A 23 -11.13 -11.45 -15.37
C ARG A 23 -9.98 -10.50 -15.05
N ALA A 24 -10.14 -9.63 -14.05
CA ALA A 24 -9.08 -8.73 -13.59
C ALA A 24 -7.86 -9.50 -13.07
N LEU A 25 -8.08 -10.55 -12.25
CA LEU A 25 -7.00 -11.40 -11.76
C LEU A 25 -6.25 -12.10 -12.90
N ARG A 26 -6.98 -12.64 -13.88
CA ARG A 26 -6.35 -13.29 -15.04
C ARG A 26 -5.48 -12.31 -15.84
N ARG A 27 -5.98 -11.09 -16.09
CA ARG A 27 -5.21 -10.03 -16.79
C ARG A 27 -3.99 -9.62 -15.99
N LEU A 28 -4.11 -9.44 -14.67
CA LEU A 28 -3.00 -9.14 -13.78
C LEU A 28 -1.89 -10.20 -13.86
N LEU A 29 -2.27 -11.48 -13.83
CA LEU A 29 -1.32 -12.61 -13.94
C LEU A 29 -0.69 -12.78 -15.33
N GLN A 30 -1.23 -12.15 -16.37
CA GLN A 30 -0.63 -12.11 -17.70
C GLN A 30 0.48 -11.04 -17.82
N ARG A 31 0.52 -10.05 -16.92
CA ARG A 31 1.53 -9.00 -16.90
C ARG A 31 2.77 -9.48 -16.14
N ARG A 32 3.88 -9.73 -16.86
CA ARG A 32 5.12 -10.26 -16.25
C ARG A 32 5.64 -9.42 -15.08
N GLY A 33 5.60 -8.08 -15.21
CA GLY A 33 6.01 -7.17 -14.13
C GLY A 33 5.18 -7.34 -12.86
N ALA A 34 3.86 -7.44 -12.99
CA ALA A 34 2.96 -7.66 -11.86
C ALA A 34 3.21 -9.02 -11.17
N VAL A 35 3.46 -10.07 -11.97
CA VAL A 35 3.79 -11.40 -11.42
C VAL A 35 5.11 -11.36 -10.64
N VAL A 36 6.14 -10.73 -11.18
CA VAL A 36 7.42 -10.55 -10.46
C VAL A 36 7.20 -9.79 -9.17
N GLY A 37 6.46 -8.67 -9.21
CA GLY A 37 6.12 -7.89 -8.02
C GLY A 37 5.36 -8.73 -6.97
N LEU A 38 4.36 -9.50 -7.39
CA LEU A 38 3.60 -10.38 -6.49
C LEU A 38 4.48 -11.45 -5.85
N VAL A 39 5.39 -12.07 -6.61
CA VAL A 39 6.32 -13.09 -6.09
C VAL A 39 7.25 -12.47 -5.04
N VAL A 40 7.82 -11.30 -5.31
CA VAL A 40 8.71 -10.63 -4.35
C VAL A 40 7.95 -10.22 -3.08
N ILE A 41 6.76 -9.62 -3.21
CA ILE A 41 5.93 -9.26 -2.04
C ILE A 41 5.58 -10.51 -1.24
N ALA A 42 5.13 -11.58 -1.90
CA ALA A 42 4.81 -12.84 -1.23
C ALA A 42 6.02 -13.43 -0.51
N THR A 43 7.21 -13.37 -1.11
CA THR A 43 8.47 -13.81 -0.48
C THR A 43 8.74 -13.02 0.80
N PHE A 44 8.65 -11.67 0.77
CA PHE A 44 8.87 -10.86 1.97
C PHE A 44 7.80 -11.08 3.05
N ILE A 45 6.54 -11.32 2.66
CA ILE A 45 5.47 -11.69 3.60
C ILE A 45 5.77 -13.03 4.25
N VAL A 46 6.17 -14.04 3.49
CA VAL A 46 6.55 -15.36 4.01
C VAL A 46 7.75 -15.24 4.97
N LEU A 47 8.80 -14.52 4.57
CA LEU A 47 9.96 -14.26 5.43
C LEU A 47 9.54 -13.53 6.72
N ALA A 48 8.66 -12.54 6.64
CA ALA A 48 8.16 -11.80 7.79
C ALA A 48 7.34 -12.69 8.74
N VAL A 49 6.42 -13.49 8.23
CA VAL A 49 5.56 -14.37 9.03
C VAL A 49 6.36 -15.49 9.68
N PHE A 50 7.20 -16.16 8.90
CA PHE A 50 8.00 -17.30 9.36
C PHE A 50 9.37 -16.91 9.90
N ALA A 51 9.64 -15.63 10.15
CA ALA A 51 10.91 -15.16 10.70
C ALA A 51 11.40 -15.96 11.92
N PRO A 52 10.57 -16.34 12.92
CA PRO A 52 11.04 -17.09 14.08
C PRO A 52 11.51 -18.52 13.76
N VAL A 53 11.10 -19.07 12.62
CA VAL A 53 11.46 -20.44 12.18
C VAL A 53 12.63 -20.40 11.20
N ILE A 54 12.66 -19.37 10.34
CA ILE A 54 13.67 -19.26 9.27
C ILE A 54 14.97 -18.64 9.78
N ALA A 55 14.89 -17.70 10.73
CA ALA A 55 16.04 -16.98 11.22
C ALA A 55 16.92 -17.88 12.12
N PRO A 56 18.20 -18.04 11.79
CA PRO A 56 19.09 -18.92 12.55
C PRO A 56 19.54 -18.33 13.90
N TYR A 57 19.36 -17.00 14.08
CA TYR A 57 19.81 -16.26 15.27
C TYR A 57 18.70 -15.39 15.84
N ASP A 58 18.87 -14.96 17.09
CA ASP A 58 18.01 -13.95 17.71
C ASP A 58 18.33 -12.56 17.10
N PRO A 59 17.33 -11.80 16.59
CA PRO A 59 17.54 -10.48 15.97
C PRO A 59 18.08 -9.41 16.93
N ILE A 60 18.03 -9.64 18.24
CA ILE A 60 18.48 -8.68 19.27
C ILE A 60 19.74 -9.14 20.03
N ALA A 61 20.17 -10.38 19.85
CA ALA A 61 21.37 -10.91 20.49
C ALA A 61 22.62 -10.16 20.04
N THR A 62 23.34 -9.55 20.99
CA THR A 62 24.55 -8.77 20.74
C THR A 62 25.81 -9.58 20.97
N SER A 63 26.91 -9.30 20.23
CA SER A 63 28.19 -9.94 20.39
C SER A 63 29.34 -8.95 20.14
N TRP A 64 30.08 -8.61 21.16
CA TRP A 64 31.22 -7.68 21.05
C TRP A 64 32.36 -8.19 20.16
N THR A 65 32.50 -9.51 20.00
CA THR A 65 33.51 -10.12 19.14
C THR A 65 33.15 -10.07 17.66
N LEU A 66 31.86 -9.86 17.36
CA LEU A 66 31.29 -9.85 16.00
C LEU A 66 30.92 -8.45 15.51
N VAL A 67 31.34 -7.40 16.21
CA VAL A 67 31.01 -6.00 15.82
C VAL A 67 31.54 -5.69 14.43
N ARG A 68 30.62 -5.29 13.52
CA ARG A 68 30.90 -4.83 12.15
C ARG A 68 31.78 -5.81 11.35
N LYS A 69 31.53 -7.11 11.46
CA LYS A 69 32.20 -8.10 10.63
C LYS A 69 31.59 -8.16 9.24
N PRO A 70 32.41 -8.25 8.17
CA PRO A 70 31.91 -8.37 6.80
C PRO A 70 31.14 -9.68 6.59
N PRO A 71 30.41 -9.79 5.47
CA PRO A 71 29.75 -11.04 5.08
C PRO A 71 30.68 -12.25 5.14
N SER A 72 30.18 -13.34 5.71
CA SER A 72 30.89 -14.60 5.92
C SER A 72 29.97 -15.80 5.82
N ALA A 73 30.51 -17.03 5.83
CA ALA A 73 29.69 -18.25 5.79
C ALA A 73 28.76 -18.39 7.01
N GLN A 74 29.10 -17.78 8.16
CA GLN A 74 28.29 -17.79 9.38
C GLN A 74 27.29 -16.62 9.40
N HIS A 75 27.65 -15.44 8.85
CA HIS A 75 26.85 -14.22 8.79
C HIS A 75 26.78 -13.74 7.33
N TRP A 76 25.83 -14.25 6.57
CA TRP A 76 25.76 -14.04 5.11
C TRP A 76 25.69 -12.56 4.70
N PHE A 77 25.05 -11.73 5.49
CA PHE A 77 24.96 -10.29 5.24
C PHE A 77 25.91 -9.47 6.13
N GLY A 78 26.77 -10.15 6.90
CA GLY A 78 27.62 -9.53 7.89
C GLY A 78 26.86 -9.17 9.18
N THR A 79 27.54 -8.42 10.04
CA THR A 79 27.00 -7.99 11.34
C THR A 79 26.96 -6.48 11.49
N ASP A 80 26.14 -6.00 12.40
CA ASP A 80 25.95 -4.57 12.65
C ASP A 80 26.91 -4.01 13.73
N ASP A 81 26.66 -2.78 14.17
CA ASP A 81 27.43 -2.03 15.16
C ASP A 81 27.41 -2.64 16.56
N LEU A 82 26.50 -3.54 16.85
CA LEU A 82 26.40 -4.29 18.11
C LEU A 82 26.71 -5.80 17.93
N GLY A 83 27.18 -6.20 16.73
CA GLY A 83 27.49 -7.59 16.40
C GLY A 83 26.27 -8.47 16.14
N ARG A 84 25.10 -7.88 15.84
CA ARG A 84 23.87 -8.60 15.51
C ARG A 84 23.87 -8.98 14.03
N ASP A 85 23.29 -10.12 13.69
CA ASP A 85 23.22 -10.61 12.31
C ASP A 85 22.28 -9.75 11.45
N ILE A 86 22.78 -9.23 10.32
CA ILE A 86 22.03 -8.32 9.45
C ILE A 86 20.94 -9.07 8.67
N LEU A 87 21.18 -10.30 8.19
CA LEU A 87 20.16 -11.08 7.47
C LEU A 87 18.94 -11.31 8.35
N VAL A 88 19.17 -11.77 9.58
CA VAL A 88 18.09 -11.97 10.55
C VAL A 88 17.32 -10.67 10.80
N ARG A 89 18.03 -9.57 10.97
CA ARG A 89 17.41 -8.25 11.19
C ARG A 89 16.65 -7.73 9.97
N VAL A 90 17.11 -8.01 8.75
CA VAL A 90 16.35 -7.69 7.51
C VAL A 90 15.06 -8.50 7.44
N ILE A 91 15.10 -9.79 7.78
CA ILE A 91 13.92 -10.67 7.82
C ILE A 91 12.91 -10.18 8.86
N TYR A 92 13.34 -9.92 10.09
CA TYR A 92 12.46 -9.40 11.15
C TYR A 92 11.99 -7.98 10.87
N GLY A 93 12.85 -7.14 10.29
CA GLY A 93 12.50 -5.77 9.89
C GLY A 93 11.40 -5.71 8.83
N ALA A 94 11.27 -6.73 7.99
CA ALA A 94 10.18 -6.85 7.03
C ALA A 94 8.79 -6.79 7.70
N ARG A 95 8.64 -7.33 8.92
CA ARG A 95 7.39 -7.25 9.68
C ARG A 95 6.98 -5.81 9.94
N ALA A 96 7.91 -5.02 10.51
CA ALA A 96 7.63 -3.63 10.84
C ALA A 96 7.29 -2.81 9.60
N SER A 97 8.10 -2.93 8.54
CA SER A 97 7.93 -2.12 7.33
C SER A 97 6.69 -2.51 6.50
N LEU A 98 6.39 -3.81 6.36
CA LEU A 98 5.16 -4.25 5.68
C LEU A 98 3.90 -3.91 6.47
N MET A 99 3.91 -4.09 7.79
CA MET A 99 2.80 -3.70 8.66
C MET A 99 2.56 -2.18 8.60
N ALA A 100 3.63 -1.39 8.58
CA ALA A 100 3.51 0.05 8.46
C ALA A 100 2.82 0.46 7.16
N GLY A 101 3.21 -0.13 6.03
CA GLY A 101 2.54 0.10 4.75
C GLY A 101 1.05 -0.24 4.80
N ALA A 102 0.71 -1.47 5.25
CA ALA A 102 -0.66 -1.96 5.25
C ALA A 102 -1.56 -1.20 6.23
N ILE A 103 -1.10 -0.97 7.47
CA ILE A 103 -1.91 -0.30 8.51
C ILE A 103 -2.10 1.17 8.19
N SER A 104 -1.05 1.89 7.75
CA SER A 104 -1.16 3.30 7.40
C SER A 104 -2.15 3.53 6.26
N VAL A 105 -2.07 2.70 5.20
CA VAL A 105 -3.02 2.80 4.08
C VAL A 105 -4.42 2.34 4.49
N GLY A 106 -4.52 1.34 5.38
CA GLY A 106 -5.80 0.94 5.98
C GLY A 106 -6.48 2.09 6.74
N ILE A 107 -5.72 2.86 7.53
CA ILE A 107 -6.21 4.07 8.20
C ILE A 107 -6.66 5.12 7.17
N ALA A 108 -5.82 5.37 6.17
CA ALA A 108 -6.13 6.35 5.12
C ALA A 108 -7.39 6.00 4.33
N LEU A 109 -7.58 4.72 3.99
CA LEU A 109 -8.81 4.22 3.35
C LEU A 109 -10.02 4.31 4.28
N GLY A 110 -9.86 3.86 5.53
CA GLY A 110 -10.94 3.83 6.53
C GLY A 110 -11.49 5.22 6.86
N ILE A 111 -10.68 6.26 6.76
CA ILE A 111 -11.08 7.66 6.96
C ILE A 111 -11.40 8.31 5.59
N GLY A 112 -10.50 8.20 4.63
CA GLY A 112 -10.56 8.95 3.38
C GLY A 112 -11.74 8.56 2.49
N VAL A 113 -12.05 7.26 2.39
CA VAL A 113 -13.17 6.79 1.55
C VAL A 113 -14.53 7.26 2.09
N PRO A 114 -14.88 7.09 3.37
CA PRO A 114 -16.15 7.60 3.90
C PRO A 114 -16.32 9.12 3.74
N PHE A 115 -15.26 9.90 4.05
CA PHE A 115 -15.33 11.36 3.90
C PHE A 115 -15.40 11.77 2.44
N GLY A 116 -14.68 11.10 1.53
CA GLY A 116 -14.77 11.33 0.09
C GLY A 116 -16.14 10.97 -0.51
N LEU A 117 -16.74 9.84 -0.07
CA LEU A 117 -18.10 9.47 -0.43
C LEU A 117 -19.11 10.52 0.03
N LEU A 118 -19.02 10.94 1.29
CA LEU A 118 -19.92 11.94 1.87
C LEU A 118 -19.81 13.27 1.12
N SER A 119 -18.58 13.74 0.87
CA SER A 119 -18.27 14.96 0.15
C SER A 119 -18.82 14.91 -1.29
N GLY A 120 -18.44 13.90 -2.09
CA GLY A 120 -18.83 13.78 -3.49
C GLY A 120 -20.33 13.54 -3.72
N TYR A 121 -20.96 12.76 -2.82
CA TYR A 121 -22.36 12.40 -2.98
C TYR A 121 -23.33 13.49 -2.49
N ARG A 122 -23.08 14.07 -1.29
CA ARG A 122 -23.98 15.05 -0.68
C ARG A 122 -23.82 16.45 -1.25
N GLY A 123 -22.57 16.85 -1.53
CA GLY A 123 -22.29 18.20 -2.05
C GLY A 123 -22.53 19.32 -1.02
N GLY A 124 -22.67 20.56 -1.50
CA GLY A 124 -23.03 21.72 -0.71
C GLY A 124 -22.00 22.07 0.39
N PHE A 125 -22.47 22.51 1.56
CA PHE A 125 -21.61 22.95 2.67
C PHE A 125 -20.68 21.84 3.18
N ILE A 126 -21.16 20.59 3.26
CA ILE A 126 -20.35 19.44 3.71
C ILE A 126 -19.19 19.21 2.76
N ASP A 127 -19.43 19.25 1.47
CA ASP A 127 -18.38 19.14 0.46
C ASP A 127 -17.36 20.27 0.58
N ALA A 128 -17.83 21.51 0.73
CA ALA A 128 -16.98 22.68 0.90
C ALA A 128 -16.08 22.55 2.16
N LEU A 129 -16.63 22.11 3.29
CA LEU A 129 -15.89 21.95 4.54
C LEU A 129 -14.82 20.84 4.42
N ILE A 130 -15.21 19.64 3.95
CA ILE A 130 -14.27 18.51 3.79
C ILE A 130 -13.18 18.87 2.79
N SER A 131 -13.52 19.50 1.67
CA SER A 131 -12.53 19.93 0.68
C SER A 131 -11.55 20.95 1.24
N ARG A 132 -11.99 21.94 2.04
CA ARG A 132 -11.12 22.93 2.67
C ARG A 132 -10.12 22.29 3.63
N ILE A 133 -10.58 21.35 4.47
CA ILE A 133 -9.69 20.61 5.38
C ILE A 133 -8.67 19.77 4.57
N THR A 134 -9.16 19.07 3.55
CA THR A 134 -8.32 18.27 2.64
C THR A 134 -7.26 19.12 1.95
N ASP A 135 -7.64 20.29 1.44
CA ASP A 135 -6.74 21.22 0.75
C ASP A 135 -5.70 21.80 1.71
N ALA A 136 -6.10 22.14 2.95
CA ALA A 136 -5.17 22.59 3.97
C ALA A 136 -4.12 21.51 4.33
N MET A 137 -4.53 20.25 4.44
CA MET A 137 -3.60 19.15 4.68
C MET A 137 -2.66 18.90 3.49
N LEU A 138 -3.15 19.00 2.27
CA LEU A 138 -2.36 18.81 1.04
C LEU A 138 -1.43 20.00 0.72
N ALA A 139 -1.66 21.17 1.32
CA ALA A 139 -0.76 22.29 1.24
C ALA A 139 0.56 22.06 2.00
N CYS A 140 0.53 21.16 2.99
CA CYS A 140 1.73 20.72 3.70
C CYS A 140 2.36 19.53 2.95
N PRO A 141 3.68 19.53 2.66
CA PRO A 141 4.36 18.38 2.09
C PRO A 141 4.13 17.13 2.97
N PHE A 142 3.72 16.03 2.32
CA PHE A 142 3.32 14.78 2.98
C PHE A 142 4.27 14.34 4.09
N LEU A 143 5.59 14.28 3.80
CA LEU A 143 6.58 13.79 4.76
C LEU A 143 6.75 14.75 5.95
N ILE A 144 6.63 16.05 5.72
CA ILE A 144 6.71 17.06 6.81
C ILE A 144 5.52 16.91 7.75
N LEU A 145 4.32 16.72 7.20
CA LEU A 145 3.11 16.48 8.01
C LEU A 145 3.24 15.18 8.81
N ALA A 146 3.74 14.10 8.19
CA ALA A 146 3.95 12.83 8.87
C ALA A 146 5.00 12.94 9.99
N ILE A 147 6.12 13.63 9.77
CA ILE A 147 7.14 13.89 10.79
C ILE A 147 6.56 14.70 11.96
N ALA A 148 5.84 15.79 11.67
CA ALA A 148 5.26 16.64 12.71
C ALA A 148 4.26 15.85 13.57
N LEU A 149 3.38 15.06 12.96
CA LEU A 149 2.42 14.20 13.67
C LEU A 149 3.12 13.10 14.48
N ALA A 150 4.12 12.43 13.91
CA ALA A 150 4.87 11.39 14.61
C ALA A 150 5.66 11.97 15.80
N ALA A 151 6.27 13.13 15.64
CA ALA A 151 6.95 13.83 16.75
C ALA A 151 5.99 14.24 17.86
N PHE A 152 4.79 14.73 17.51
CA PHE A 152 3.76 15.08 18.47
C PHE A 152 3.22 13.86 19.23
N LEU A 153 3.00 12.72 18.54
CA LEU A 153 2.49 11.49 19.14
C LEU A 153 3.55 10.75 19.97
N GLY A 154 4.83 11.04 19.74
CA GLY A 154 5.97 10.37 20.36
C GLY A 154 6.50 9.19 19.56
N PRO A 155 7.79 8.81 19.80
CA PRO A 155 8.49 7.79 19.01
C PRO A 155 7.94 6.39 19.25
N SER A 156 7.26 5.82 18.28
CA SER A 156 6.87 4.41 18.23
C SER A 156 6.43 4.01 16.82
N LEU A 157 6.50 2.72 16.50
CA LEU A 157 6.02 2.21 15.21
C LEU A 157 4.52 2.47 15.01
N GLY A 158 3.71 2.27 16.07
CA GLY A 158 2.26 2.52 16.04
C GLY A 158 1.93 3.99 15.75
N ASN A 159 2.61 4.91 16.42
CA ASN A 159 2.43 6.35 16.22
C ASN A 159 2.88 6.79 14.81
N ALA A 160 3.98 6.21 14.31
CA ALA A 160 4.42 6.43 12.92
C ALA A 160 3.36 5.96 11.92
N MET A 161 2.75 4.78 12.12
CA MET A 161 1.67 4.27 11.27
C MET A 161 0.45 5.20 11.26
N ILE A 162 0.04 5.72 12.43
CA ILE A 162 -1.05 6.67 12.56
C ILE A 162 -0.71 7.99 11.84
N ALA A 163 0.49 8.51 12.07
CA ALA A 163 0.95 9.75 11.44
C ALA A 163 0.96 9.65 9.91
N ILE A 164 1.52 8.56 9.35
CA ILE A 164 1.54 8.29 7.92
C ILE A 164 0.10 8.12 7.38
N GLY A 165 -0.75 7.36 8.09
CA GLY A 165 -2.14 7.12 7.70
C GLY A 165 -2.96 8.40 7.63
N ILE A 166 -2.87 9.26 8.65
CA ILE A 166 -3.55 10.57 8.66
C ILE A 166 -3.02 11.45 7.52
N SER A 167 -1.70 11.50 7.33
CA SER A 167 -1.09 12.31 6.26
C SER A 167 -1.43 11.82 4.84
N THR A 168 -1.74 10.53 4.67
CA THR A 168 -2.17 9.93 3.40
C THR A 168 -3.67 10.10 3.16
N THR A 169 -4.48 10.28 4.20
CA THR A 169 -5.95 10.38 4.13
C THR A 169 -6.46 11.38 3.08
N PRO A 170 -5.91 12.61 2.94
CA PRO A 170 -6.39 13.58 1.97
C PRO A 170 -6.36 13.10 0.51
N ILE A 171 -5.40 12.24 0.16
CA ILE A 171 -5.28 11.65 -1.18
C ILE A 171 -6.52 10.79 -1.46
N PHE A 172 -6.94 9.96 -0.50
CA PHE A 172 -8.12 9.10 -0.65
C PHE A 172 -9.42 9.90 -0.59
N VAL A 173 -9.52 10.96 0.22
CA VAL A 173 -10.69 11.86 0.21
C VAL A 173 -10.87 12.47 -1.18
N ARG A 174 -9.81 13.05 -1.74
CA ARG A 174 -9.86 13.71 -3.05
C ARG A 174 -10.15 12.74 -4.19
N LEU A 175 -9.49 11.59 -4.19
CA LEU A 175 -9.72 10.54 -5.18
C LEU A 175 -11.16 10.04 -5.14
N THR A 176 -11.64 9.65 -3.95
CA THR A 176 -13.01 9.13 -3.76
C THR A 176 -14.03 10.16 -4.18
N ARG A 177 -13.88 11.42 -3.74
CA ARG A 177 -14.77 12.52 -4.15
C ARG A 177 -14.83 12.68 -5.67
N GLY A 178 -13.67 12.69 -6.34
CA GLY A 178 -13.61 12.83 -7.79
C GLY A 178 -14.32 11.69 -8.52
N GLN A 179 -14.09 10.45 -8.10
CA GLN A 179 -14.76 9.27 -8.65
C GLN A 179 -16.27 9.30 -8.42
N VAL A 180 -16.72 9.69 -7.21
CA VAL A 180 -18.15 9.81 -6.89
C VAL A 180 -18.83 10.84 -7.76
N LEU A 181 -18.20 11.98 -8.03
CA LEU A 181 -18.77 13.03 -8.90
C LEU A 181 -19.01 12.53 -10.33
N GLY A 182 -18.12 11.66 -10.85
CA GLY A 182 -18.31 11.03 -12.16
C GLY A 182 -19.42 9.99 -12.15
N VAL A 183 -19.40 9.08 -11.16
CA VAL A 183 -20.31 7.92 -11.13
C VAL A 183 -21.75 8.31 -10.74
N LYS A 184 -21.94 9.32 -9.91
CA LYS A 184 -23.30 9.68 -9.41
C LYS A 184 -24.27 10.19 -10.47
N VAL A 185 -23.79 10.52 -11.66
CA VAL A 185 -24.60 11.01 -12.80
C VAL A 185 -24.88 9.92 -13.83
N GLU A 186 -24.42 8.70 -13.59
CA GLU A 186 -24.66 7.55 -14.47
C GLU A 186 -26.13 7.09 -14.39
N ASP A 187 -26.69 6.62 -15.51
CA ASP A 187 -28.08 6.22 -15.66
C ASP A 187 -28.56 5.21 -14.62
N TYR A 188 -27.72 4.22 -14.28
CA TYR A 188 -28.09 3.21 -13.29
C TYR A 188 -28.19 3.77 -11.86
N VAL A 189 -27.47 4.85 -11.55
CA VAL A 189 -27.58 5.55 -10.26
C VAL A 189 -28.87 6.37 -10.23
N GLU A 190 -29.24 7.01 -11.35
CA GLU A 190 -30.50 7.73 -11.48
C GLU A 190 -31.70 6.78 -11.41
N ALA A 191 -31.63 5.63 -12.08
CA ALA A 191 -32.66 4.59 -11.99
C ALA A 191 -32.81 4.09 -10.53
N ALA A 192 -31.71 3.85 -9.81
CA ALA A 192 -31.77 3.46 -8.41
C ALA A 192 -32.44 4.53 -7.53
N ARG A 193 -32.20 5.81 -7.84
CA ARG A 193 -32.84 6.94 -7.17
C ARG A 193 -34.33 7.01 -7.48
N ALA A 194 -34.73 6.82 -8.74
CA ALA A 194 -36.12 6.80 -9.17
C ALA A 194 -36.93 5.68 -8.51
N MET A 195 -36.28 4.53 -8.23
CA MET A 195 -36.88 3.41 -7.48
C MET A 195 -37.01 3.69 -5.95
N GLY A 196 -36.65 4.90 -5.48
CA GLY A 196 -36.79 5.27 -4.08
C GLY A 196 -35.73 4.74 -3.13
N ASN A 197 -34.58 4.26 -3.63
CA ASN A 197 -33.50 3.81 -2.76
C ASN A 197 -32.96 4.96 -1.88
N PRO A 198 -32.73 4.72 -0.58
CA PRO A 198 -32.18 5.73 0.31
C PRO A 198 -30.74 6.08 -0.09
N ARG A 199 -30.32 7.32 0.16
CA ARG A 199 -29.01 7.87 -0.26
C ARG A 199 -27.81 7.03 0.18
N TRP A 200 -27.81 6.52 1.41
CA TRP A 200 -26.73 5.67 1.93
C TRP A 200 -26.61 4.35 1.16
N ARG A 201 -27.76 3.75 0.76
CA ARG A 201 -27.78 2.51 -0.02
C ARG A 201 -27.21 2.73 -1.42
N ILE A 202 -27.56 3.84 -2.06
CA ILE A 202 -26.99 4.22 -3.35
C ILE A 202 -25.46 4.41 -3.23
N ALA A 203 -25.01 5.15 -2.23
CA ALA A 203 -23.56 5.40 -2.02
C ALA A 203 -22.79 4.11 -1.81
N LEU A 204 -23.25 3.20 -0.95
CA LEU A 204 -22.51 1.98 -0.57
C LEU A 204 -22.67 0.83 -1.58
N PHE A 205 -23.83 0.66 -2.22
CA PHE A 205 -24.09 -0.51 -3.06
C PHE A 205 -24.09 -0.21 -4.57
N HIS A 206 -24.20 1.05 -4.97
CA HIS A 206 -24.21 1.43 -6.39
C HIS A 206 -22.97 2.24 -6.78
N ILE A 207 -22.48 3.14 -5.92
CA ILE A 207 -21.33 3.99 -6.22
C ILE A 207 -20.02 3.34 -5.77
N LEU A 208 -19.90 2.98 -4.49
CA LEU A 208 -18.63 2.45 -3.91
C LEU A 208 -18.07 1.27 -4.70
N PRO A 209 -18.84 0.24 -5.10
CA PRO A 209 -18.28 -0.88 -5.86
C PRO A 209 -17.70 -0.46 -7.22
N ASN A 210 -18.28 0.55 -7.86
CA ASN A 210 -17.82 1.03 -9.16
C ASN A 210 -16.55 1.88 -9.09
N ILE A 211 -16.27 2.50 -7.95
CA ILE A 211 -15.03 3.26 -7.72
C ILE A 211 -13.92 2.42 -7.08
N MET A 212 -14.21 1.20 -6.61
CA MET A 212 -13.22 0.30 -5.98
C MET A 212 -11.97 0.06 -6.83
N PRO A 213 -12.05 -0.13 -8.16
CA PRO A 213 -10.87 -0.27 -8.98
C PRO A 213 -9.84 0.85 -8.81
N ALA A 214 -10.29 2.11 -8.86
CA ALA A 214 -9.41 3.26 -8.68
C ALA A 214 -8.81 3.33 -7.25
N LEU A 215 -9.60 2.97 -6.23
CA LEU A 215 -9.15 2.93 -4.84
C LEU A 215 -8.10 1.84 -4.61
N LEU A 216 -8.27 0.66 -5.19
CA LEU A 216 -7.31 -0.45 -5.08
C LEU A 216 -5.97 -0.10 -5.72
N VAL A 217 -5.97 0.49 -6.91
CA VAL A 217 -4.75 0.97 -7.57
C VAL A 217 -4.04 2.02 -6.69
N GLN A 218 -4.78 3.02 -6.20
CA GLN A 218 -4.20 4.04 -5.33
C GLN A 218 -3.66 3.43 -4.02
N ALA A 219 -4.33 2.41 -3.47
CA ALA A 219 -3.88 1.75 -2.26
C ALA A 219 -2.52 1.05 -2.44
N THR A 220 -2.31 0.34 -3.55
CA THR A 220 -1.02 -0.32 -3.82
C THR A 220 0.13 0.69 -3.93
N LEU A 221 -0.07 1.80 -4.65
CA LEU A 221 0.92 2.88 -4.76
C LEU A 221 1.17 3.56 -3.41
N SER A 222 0.10 3.76 -2.61
CA SER A 222 0.20 4.35 -1.28
C SER A 222 0.93 3.45 -0.28
N ILE A 223 0.84 2.12 -0.39
CA ILE A 223 1.62 1.18 0.44
C ILE A 223 3.12 1.36 0.16
N ALA A 224 3.52 1.46 -1.11
CA ALA A 224 4.92 1.72 -1.46
C ALA A 224 5.43 3.04 -0.84
N ALA A 225 4.65 4.12 -0.95
CA ALA A 225 4.98 5.41 -0.37
C ALA A 225 5.02 5.36 1.17
N ALA A 226 4.10 4.63 1.81
CA ALA A 226 4.05 4.48 3.26
C ALA A 226 5.25 3.71 3.82
N ILE A 227 5.75 2.69 3.11
CA ILE A 227 6.97 1.95 3.47
C ILE A 227 8.19 2.89 3.44
N ILE A 228 8.30 3.75 2.42
CA ILE A 228 9.37 4.75 2.36
C ILE A 228 9.24 5.75 3.52
N ALA A 229 8.03 6.21 3.81
CA ALA A 229 7.77 7.14 4.90
C ALA A 229 8.09 6.53 6.27
N GLU A 230 7.73 5.25 6.51
CA GLU A 230 8.11 4.52 7.73
C GLU A 230 9.63 4.45 7.85
N ALA A 231 10.31 4.08 6.76
CA ALA A 231 11.76 4.01 6.77
C ALA A 231 12.39 5.37 7.09
N ALA A 232 11.86 6.48 6.55
CA ALA A 232 12.29 7.83 6.85
C ALA A 232 12.03 8.22 8.32
N LEU A 233 10.83 7.95 8.86
CA LEU A 233 10.50 8.21 10.26
C LEU A 233 11.36 7.36 11.21
N SER A 234 11.57 6.09 10.93
CA SER A 234 12.44 5.20 11.70
C SER A 234 13.90 5.62 11.61
N PHE A 235 14.36 6.10 10.44
CA PHE A 235 15.68 6.68 10.26
C PHE A 235 15.87 7.94 11.11
N LEU A 236 14.83 8.75 11.29
CA LEU A 236 14.85 9.93 12.18
C LEU A 236 14.63 9.58 13.65
N GLY A 237 14.44 8.31 14.01
CA GLY A 237 14.19 7.86 15.38
C GLY A 237 12.74 8.01 15.86
N LEU A 238 11.81 8.36 14.97
CA LEU A 238 10.39 8.54 15.28
C LEU A 238 9.54 7.27 15.06
N GLY A 239 10.11 6.23 14.41
CA GLY A 239 9.43 4.98 14.10
C GLY A 239 9.75 3.86 15.09
N GLN A 240 10.19 2.71 14.55
CA GLN A 240 10.52 1.52 15.35
C GLN A 240 11.67 1.80 16.31
N GLN A 241 11.41 1.57 17.60
CA GLN A 241 12.43 1.76 18.65
C GLN A 241 13.31 0.53 18.85
N PRO A 242 14.60 0.73 19.18
CA PRO A 242 15.48 -0.36 19.61
C PRO A 242 14.91 -1.14 20.81
N PRO A 243 15.21 -2.43 20.96
CA PRO A 243 16.16 -3.24 20.16
C PRO A 243 15.55 -3.83 18.88
N ALA A 244 14.23 -3.73 18.67
CA ALA A 244 13.55 -4.35 17.54
C ALA A 244 13.98 -3.70 16.20
N PRO A 245 14.20 -4.51 15.14
CA PRO A 245 14.63 -3.98 13.85
C PRO A 245 13.45 -3.45 13.02
N SER A 246 13.69 -2.38 12.26
CA SER A 246 13.03 -2.04 11.00
C SER A 246 14.10 -1.65 9.98
N TRP A 247 13.76 -1.67 8.70
CA TRP A 247 14.76 -1.31 7.67
C TRP A 247 15.24 0.14 7.84
N GLY A 248 14.36 1.06 8.24
CA GLY A 248 14.71 2.46 8.50
C GLY A 248 15.63 2.63 9.71
N SER A 249 15.37 1.93 10.83
CA SER A 249 16.23 1.98 12.00
C SER A 249 17.61 1.36 11.75
N MET A 250 17.68 0.32 10.88
CA MET A 250 18.94 -0.27 10.45
C MET A 250 19.77 0.72 9.62
N LEU A 251 19.13 1.48 8.72
CA LEU A 251 19.78 2.55 7.95
C LEU A 251 20.30 3.68 8.86
N ASN A 252 19.55 4.04 9.90
CA ASN A 252 20.00 5.01 10.90
C ASN A 252 21.29 4.54 11.60
N ALA A 253 21.34 3.29 12.04
CA ALA A 253 22.56 2.73 12.65
C ALA A 253 23.73 2.67 11.67
N ALA A 254 23.46 2.34 10.39
CA ALA A 254 24.47 2.19 9.35
C ALA A 254 25.14 3.50 8.92
N GLN A 255 24.45 4.66 8.98
CA GLN A 255 24.94 5.93 8.43
C GLN A 255 26.32 6.34 8.94
N ARG A 256 26.63 6.00 10.18
CA ARG A 256 27.93 6.33 10.82
C ARG A 256 29.09 5.43 10.35
N PHE A 257 28.77 4.33 9.68
CA PHE A 257 29.73 3.29 9.32
C PHE A 257 29.79 2.99 7.82
N LEU A 258 29.24 3.87 6.98
CA LEU A 258 29.15 3.66 5.52
C LEU A 258 30.51 3.38 4.87
N THR A 259 31.58 4.02 5.35
CA THR A 259 32.95 3.83 4.86
C THR A 259 33.57 2.49 5.30
N ASN A 260 33.23 2.02 6.50
CA ASN A 260 33.91 0.86 7.12
C ASN A 260 33.08 -0.41 7.10
N ALA A 261 31.74 -0.28 6.99
CA ALA A 261 30.79 -1.39 6.99
C ALA A 261 29.59 -1.10 6.06
N PRO A 262 29.81 -0.92 4.74
CA PRO A 262 28.76 -0.53 3.80
C PRO A 262 27.62 -1.56 3.70
N TRP A 263 27.86 -2.83 4.02
CA TRP A 263 26.85 -3.88 4.02
C TRP A 263 25.73 -3.62 5.02
N MET A 264 25.97 -2.86 6.09
CA MET A 264 24.94 -2.48 7.06
C MET A 264 23.82 -1.64 6.45
N ALA A 265 24.13 -0.81 5.44
CA ALA A 265 23.16 0.01 4.71
C ALA A 265 22.64 -0.69 3.46
N LEU A 266 23.50 -1.46 2.77
CA LEU A 266 23.20 -2.09 1.48
C LEU A 266 21.97 -3.00 1.58
N TRP A 267 21.92 -3.91 2.53
CA TRP A 267 20.89 -4.93 2.62
C TRP A 267 19.53 -4.41 3.02
N PRO A 268 19.37 -3.55 4.05
CA PRO A 268 18.07 -2.94 4.33
C PRO A 268 17.61 -1.98 3.22
N GLY A 269 18.56 -1.26 2.59
CA GLY A 269 18.25 -0.40 1.43
C GLY A 269 17.75 -1.21 0.24
N LEU A 270 18.37 -2.35 -0.06
CA LEU A 270 17.94 -3.26 -1.12
C LEU A 270 16.57 -3.88 -0.81
N ALA A 271 16.30 -4.22 0.44
CA ALA A 271 14.99 -4.73 0.86
C ALA A 271 13.87 -3.68 0.63
N ILE A 272 14.09 -2.43 1.03
CA ILE A 272 13.15 -1.32 0.76
C ILE A 272 12.95 -1.18 -0.74
N PHE A 273 14.04 -1.10 -1.52
CA PHE A 273 13.99 -0.94 -2.98
C PHE A 273 13.16 -2.05 -3.64
N LEU A 274 13.44 -3.32 -3.32
CA LEU A 274 12.73 -4.46 -3.92
C LEU A 274 11.25 -4.46 -3.58
N VAL A 275 10.87 -4.18 -2.34
CA VAL A 275 9.47 -4.19 -1.92
C VAL A 275 8.71 -3.01 -2.51
N VAL A 276 9.29 -1.81 -2.50
CA VAL A 276 8.69 -0.61 -3.08
C VAL A 276 8.50 -0.76 -4.59
N LEU A 277 9.53 -1.24 -5.30
CA LEU A 277 9.44 -1.54 -6.73
C LEU A 277 8.33 -2.55 -7.01
N SER A 278 8.23 -3.59 -6.19
CA SER A 278 7.24 -4.65 -6.36
C SER A 278 5.80 -4.14 -6.16
N PHE A 279 5.55 -3.31 -5.16
CA PHE A 279 4.23 -2.69 -4.98
C PHE A 279 3.87 -1.76 -6.14
N ASN A 280 4.82 -1.01 -6.71
CA ASN A 280 4.58 -0.19 -7.90
C ASN A 280 4.26 -1.06 -9.13
N LEU A 281 5.03 -2.14 -9.38
CA LEU A 281 4.76 -3.07 -10.49
C LEU A 281 3.38 -3.74 -10.38
N VAL A 282 2.98 -4.09 -9.16
CA VAL A 282 1.62 -4.64 -8.91
C VAL A 282 0.57 -3.57 -9.10
N GLY A 283 0.81 -2.33 -8.64
CA GLY A 283 -0.09 -1.20 -8.82
C GLY A 283 -0.35 -0.87 -10.30
N ASP A 284 0.71 -0.82 -11.11
CA ASP A 284 0.62 -0.60 -12.55
C ASP A 284 -0.12 -1.74 -13.25
N GLY A 285 0.22 -3.00 -12.91
CA GLY A 285 -0.48 -4.16 -13.43
C GLY A 285 -1.97 -4.21 -13.05
N LEU A 286 -2.30 -3.79 -11.83
CA LEU A 286 -3.69 -3.70 -11.37
C LEU A 286 -4.45 -2.59 -12.09
N ARG A 287 -3.81 -1.45 -12.35
CA ARG A 287 -4.37 -0.37 -13.14
C ARG A 287 -4.77 -0.84 -14.54
N ASP A 288 -3.83 -1.50 -15.26
CA ASP A 288 -4.07 -2.03 -16.59
C ASP A 288 -5.17 -3.12 -16.59
N ALA A 289 -5.14 -4.01 -15.58
CA ALA A 289 -6.12 -5.10 -15.48
C ALA A 289 -7.55 -4.62 -15.20
N LEU A 290 -7.69 -3.47 -14.53
CA LEU A 290 -8.98 -2.87 -14.14
C LEU A 290 -9.45 -1.77 -15.10
N ASP A 291 -8.65 -1.38 -16.12
CA ASP A 291 -9.04 -0.37 -17.11
C ASP A 291 -10.14 -0.95 -18.02
N PRO A 292 -11.35 -0.33 -18.07
CA PRO A 292 -12.44 -0.80 -18.92
C PRO A 292 -12.21 -0.53 -20.43
N ARG A 293 -11.23 0.30 -20.79
CA ARG A 293 -10.97 0.70 -22.18
C ARG A 293 -10.12 -0.32 -22.97
N GLU A 294 -9.44 -1.24 -22.32
CA GLU A 294 -8.73 -2.35 -22.97
C GLU A 294 -9.67 -3.56 -23.25
N ARG A 295 -10.84 -3.29 -23.85
CA ARG A 295 -11.78 -4.34 -24.31
C ARG A 295 -11.55 -4.68 -25.77
#